data_c6aad2e28a30ae119f99b332f667ddee
#
_entry.id   c6aad2e28a30ae119f99b332f667ddee
#
_cell.length_a   1.000
_cell.length_b   1.000
_cell.length_c   1.000
_cell.angle_alpha   90.00
_cell.angle_beta   90.00
_cell.angle_gamma   90.00
#
_symmetry.space_group_name_H-M   'P 1'
#
loop_
_entity.id
_entity.type
_entity.pdbx_description
1 polymer ?
#
loop_
_entity_poly.entity_id
_entity_poly.type
_entity_poly.pdbx_seq_one_letter_code
_entity_poly.pdbx_strand_id
1 'polypeptide(L)'
;AFGNNVWQIVALVIGIIILMFGVGRGIEKANKIMMPVFFILFAVLGIYVAFQPGAIEGYKYIFRVDPKAFADPKTWIFALGQAFFSLSVAGNGTLIYGSYLSDNEDIPAAAGRVALFDTIAALLSALVIIPAMATTGAQLNQGGPGLMFIFLPALFKSMPGGYIVAIIFFVAVFMAGLSSLINLYEAPIATIQEKLHLGRKASCAIIAVIALVVSICIQGIVSGWMDILSIYICPLGAGLAGIMFFWICGKKYVETQVNTGRDKKLTDKFYPICKYIFCPICFLVLILGIVLGGIG
;
A
#
# COMPACT_ATOMS: atom_id res chain seq x y z
N ALA A 1 7.46 -1.53 -26.17
CA ALA A 1 6.34 -1.64 -25.21
C ALA A 1 5.87 -3.09 -25.04
N PHE A 2 5.72 -3.88 -26.13
CA PHE A 2 5.22 -5.26 -26.02
C PHE A 2 6.18 -6.26 -25.32
N GLY A 3 7.46 -5.99 -25.22
CA GLY A 3 8.43 -6.89 -24.55
C GLY A 3 8.20 -7.04 -23.04
N ASN A 4 7.54 -6.07 -22.40
CA ASN A 4 7.25 -6.13 -20.97
C ASN A 4 5.96 -6.90 -20.64
N ASN A 5 5.09 -7.16 -21.61
CA ASN A 5 3.81 -7.83 -21.38
C ASN A 5 3.97 -9.28 -20.91
N VAL A 6 5.04 -9.95 -21.31
CA VAL A 6 5.33 -11.32 -20.86
C VAL A 6 5.54 -11.34 -19.33
N TRP A 7 6.35 -10.43 -18.80
CA TRP A 7 6.60 -10.35 -17.34
C TRP A 7 5.39 -9.92 -16.55
N GLN A 8 4.55 -9.04 -17.14
CA GLN A 8 3.27 -8.66 -16.57
C GLN A 8 2.31 -9.86 -16.44
N ILE A 9 2.23 -10.68 -17.50
CA ILE A 9 1.44 -11.92 -17.48
C ILE A 9 1.99 -12.90 -16.45
N VAL A 10 3.32 -13.08 -16.37
CA VAL A 10 3.96 -13.95 -15.37
C VAL A 10 3.60 -13.52 -13.96
N ALA A 11 3.72 -12.23 -13.63
CA ALA A 11 3.37 -11.70 -12.31
C ALA A 11 1.87 -11.91 -11.99
N LEU A 12 0.98 -11.64 -12.96
CA LEU A 12 -0.45 -11.87 -12.83
C LEU A 12 -0.75 -13.35 -12.56
N VAL A 13 -0.17 -14.26 -13.35
CA VAL A 13 -0.38 -15.71 -13.20
C VAL A 13 0.08 -16.19 -11.81
N ILE A 14 1.25 -15.76 -11.35
CA ILE A 14 1.73 -16.11 -10.00
C ILE A 14 0.74 -15.62 -8.93
N GLY A 15 0.29 -14.36 -9.01
CA GLY A 15 -0.69 -13.80 -8.07
C GLY A 15 -2.02 -14.57 -8.07
N ILE A 16 -2.55 -14.87 -9.26
CA ILE A 16 -3.80 -15.63 -9.42
C ILE A 16 -3.66 -17.07 -8.89
N ILE A 17 -2.54 -17.73 -9.11
CA ILE A 17 -2.30 -19.07 -8.55
C ILE A 17 -2.37 -19.01 -7.02
N ILE A 18 -1.72 -18.04 -6.38
CA ILE A 18 -1.76 -17.86 -4.93
C ILE A 18 -3.20 -17.64 -4.46
N LEU A 19 -3.95 -16.77 -5.15
CA LEU A 19 -5.34 -16.46 -4.84
C LEU A 19 -6.26 -17.69 -4.98
N MET A 20 -6.02 -18.55 -5.95
CA MET A 20 -6.81 -19.79 -6.14
C MET A 20 -6.71 -20.75 -4.95
N PHE A 21 -5.61 -20.75 -4.21
CA PHE A 21 -5.45 -21.57 -2.99
C PHE A 21 -6.24 -21.03 -1.78
N GLY A 22 -6.82 -19.83 -1.88
CA GLY A 22 -7.61 -19.21 -0.83
C GLY A 22 -6.79 -18.46 0.21
N VAL A 23 -7.47 -17.96 1.25
CA VAL A 23 -6.87 -17.06 2.23
C VAL A 23 -5.78 -17.77 3.05
N GLY A 24 -6.10 -18.83 3.78
CA GLY A 24 -5.16 -19.48 4.69
C GLY A 24 -4.02 -20.23 4.00
N ARG A 25 -4.32 -20.99 2.93
CA ARG A 25 -3.31 -21.80 2.22
C ARG A 25 -2.53 -21.04 1.15
N GLY A 26 -3.11 -19.98 0.59
CA GLY A 26 -2.50 -19.18 -0.46
C GLY A 26 -1.96 -17.87 0.10
N ILE A 27 -2.83 -16.92 0.36
CA ILE A 27 -2.48 -15.54 0.70
C ILE A 27 -1.64 -15.46 1.98
N GLU A 28 -2.11 -16.06 3.07
CA GLU A 28 -1.43 -16.01 4.36
C GLU A 28 -0.04 -16.68 4.29
N LYS A 29 0.05 -17.85 3.68
CA LYS A 29 1.32 -18.57 3.54
C LYS A 29 2.31 -17.83 2.66
N ALA A 30 1.85 -17.25 1.55
CA ALA A 30 2.68 -16.45 0.67
C ALA A 30 3.21 -15.21 1.39
N ASN A 31 2.35 -14.46 2.09
CA ASN A 31 2.73 -13.25 2.81
C ASN A 31 3.67 -13.55 4.00
N LYS A 32 3.50 -14.67 4.69
CA LYS A 32 4.42 -15.10 5.76
C LYS A 32 5.85 -15.33 5.28
N ILE A 33 6.05 -15.60 3.99
CA ILE A 33 7.38 -15.75 3.37
C ILE A 33 7.82 -14.43 2.75
N MET A 34 6.97 -13.80 1.95
CA MET A 34 7.34 -12.60 1.18
C MET A 34 7.68 -11.41 2.07
N MET A 35 6.91 -11.18 3.15
CA MET A 35 7.14 -9.99 3.99
C MET A 35 8.48 -10.06 4.76
N PRO A 36 8.83 -11.12 5.49
CA PRO A 36 10.15 -11.21 6.11
C PRO A 36 11.30 -11.10 5.10
N VAL A 37 11.16 -11.75 3.94
CA VAL A 37 12.18 -11.66 2.87
C VAL A 37 12.35 -10.21 2.40
N PHE A 38 11.26 -9.49 2.15
CA PHE A 38 11.30 -8.08 1.80
C PHE A 38 12.06 -7.25 2.85
N PHE A 39 11.71 -7.36 4.13
CA PHE A 39 12.37 -6.60 5.19
C PHE A 39 13.86 -6.94 5.31
N ILE A 40 14.23 -8.22 5.21
CA ILE A 40 15.62 -8.65 5.26
C ILE A 40 16.40 -8.08 4.07
N LEU A 41 15.88 -8.18 2.85
CA LEU A 41 16.54 -7.68 1.65
C LEU A 41 16.73 -6.16 1.70
N PHE A 42 15.71 -5.41 2.13
CA PHE A 42 15.84 -3.95 2.29
C PHE A 42 16.79 -3.57 3.43
N ALA A 43 16.82 -4.32 4.53
CA ALA A 43 17.80 -4.09 5.60
C ALA A 43 19.24 -4.32 5.12
N VAL A 44 19.49 -5.39 4.37
CA VAL A 44 20.80 -5.67 3.76
C VAL A 44 21.21 -4.55 2.81
N LEU A 45 20.28 -4.10 1.95
CA LEU A 45 20.53 -2.96 1.06
C LEU A 45 20.78 -1.67 1.84
N GLY A 46 20.04 -1.41 2.89
CA GLY A 46 20.25 -0.24 3.77
C GLY A 46 21.62 -0.21 4.38
N ILE A 47 22.08 -1.35 4.90
CA ILE A 47 23.45 -1.50 5.42
C ILE A 47 24.47 -1.23 4.31
N TYR A 48 24.31 -1.85 3.15
CA TYR A 48 25.22 -1.64 2.02
C TYR A 48 25.31 -0.16 1.60
N VAL A 49 24.14 0.49 1.42
CA VAL A 49 24.07 1.89 1.00
C VAL A 49 24.66 2.83 2.05
N ALA A 50 24.51 2.52 3.35
CA ALA A 50 25.03 3.35 4.43
C ALA A 50 26.57 3.50 4.38
N PHE A 51 27.27 2.50 3.86
CA PHE A 51 28.73 2.53 3.70
C PHE A 51 29.19 3.15 2.37
N GLN A 52 28.29 3.59 1.49
CA GLN A 52 28.68 4.21 0.24
C GLN A 52 29.07 5.68 0.43
N PRO A 53 30.11 6.17 -0.27
CA PRO A 53 30.48 7.59 -0.27
C PRO A 53 29.29 8.46 -0.71
N GLY A 54 29.00 9.53 0.02
CA GLY A 54 27.90 10.45 -0.29
C GLY A 54 26.54 10.08 0.28
N ALA A 55 26.35 8.86 0.81
CA ALA A 55 25.07 8.43 1.40
C ALA A 55 24.62 9.33 2.58
N ILE A 56 25.57 9.90 3.31
CA ILE A 56 25.27 10.77 4.47
C ILE A 56 24.41 11.99 4.09
N GLU A 57 24.54 12.51 2.87
CA GLU A 57 23.73 13.64 2.42
C GLU A 57 22.25 13.23 2.25
N GLY A 58 22.00 12.00 1.82
CA GLY A 58 20.65 11.44 1.77
C GLY A 58 20.04 11.29 3.17
N TYR A 59 20.79 10.81 4.15
CA TYR A 59 20.32 10.74 5.53
C TYR A 59 20.05 12.14 6.12
N LYS A 60 20.92 13.12 5.88
CA LYS A 60 20.68 14.52 6.28
C LYS A 60 19.39 15.07 5.65
N TYR A 61 19.11 14.73 4.39
CA TYR A 61 17.88 15.13 3.72
C TYR A 61 16.64 14.55 4.38
N ILE A 62 16.62 13.25 4.71
CA ILE A 62 15.48 12.57 5.35
C ILE A 62 15.19 13.17 6.73
N PHE A 63 16.23 13.42 7.53
CA PHE A 63 16.08 13.91 8.91
C PHE A 63 16.10 15.44 9.03
N ARG A 64 16.09 16.14 7.90
CA ARG A 64 15.98 17.60 7.90
C ARG A 64 14.56 18.01 8.28
N VAL A 65 14.42 18.60 9.44
CA VAL A 65 13.14 19.17 9.89
C VAL A 65 13.02 20.59 9.35
N ASP A 66 11.98 20.85 8.57
CA ASP A 66 11.60 22.20 8.13
C ASP A 66 10.37 22.66 8.90
N PRO A 67 10.50 23.60 9.86
CA PRO A 67 9.36 24.09 10.64
C PRO A 67 8.27 24.74 9.77
N LYS A 68 8.63 25.30 8.59
CA LYS A 68 7.66 25.89 7.68
C LYS A 68 6.75 24.85 7.03
N ALA A 69 7.28 23.66 6.74
CA ALA A 69 6.50 22.56 6.21
C ALA A 69 5.43 22.10 7.20
N PHE A 70 5.69 22.12 8.50
CA PHE A 70 4.67 21.80 9.51
C PHE A 70 3.54 22.84 9.60
N ALA A 71 3.82 24.08 9.24
CA ALA A 71 2.81 25.13 9.21
C ALA A 71 1.99 25.14 7.91
N ASP A 72 2.45 24.47 6.86
CA ASP A 72 1.73 24.38 5.58
C ASP A 72 0.63 23.30 5.64
N PRO A 73 -0.66 23.68 5.50
CA PRO A 73 -1.76 22.71 5.48
C PRO A 73 -1.62 21.64 4.38
N LYS A 74 -0.96 21.96 3.26
CA LYS A 74 -0.74 21.01 2.16
C LYS A 74 0.07 19.79 2.62
N THR A 75 1.08 19.99 3.47
CA THR A 75 1.88 18.89 4.01
C THR A 75 1.02 17.87 4.74
N TRP A 76 0.08 18.31 5.54
CA TRP A 76 -0.83 17.43 6.28
C TRP A 76 -1.83 16.72 5.37
N ILE A 77 -2.31 17.40 4.34
CA ILE A 77 -3.24 16.81 3.37
C ILE A 77 -2.55 15.69 2.58
N PHE A 78 -1.34 15.95 2.08
CA PHE A 78 -0.57 14.93 1.37
C PHE A 78 -0.19 13.76 2.29
N ALA A 79 0.21 14.04 3.53
CA ALA A 79 0.51 13.00 4.51
C ALA A 79 -0.72 12.12 4.81
N LEU A 80 -1.90 12.72 4.99
CA LEU A 80 -3.15 11.99 5.20
C LEU A 80 -3.54 11.17 3.97
N GLY A 81 -3.45 11.75 2.77
CA GLY A 81 -3.73 11.04 1.52
C GLY A 81 -2.83 9.83 1.34
N GLN A 82 -1.53 9.99 1.55
CA GLN A 82 -0.57 8.90 1.51
C GLN A 82 -0.86 7.82 2.57
N ALA A 83 -1.23 8.21 3.79
CA ALA A 83 -1.59 7.25 4.84
C ALA A 83 -2.86 6.46 4.47
N PHE A 84 -3.88 7.07 3.90
CA PHE A 84 -5.08 6.37 3.42
C PHE A 84 -4.76 5.38 2.30
N PHE A 85 -3.87 5.75 1.40
CA PHE A 85 -3.43 4.86 0.31
C PHE A 85 -2.60 3.70 0.84
N SER A 86 -1.55 3.98 1.61
CA SER A 86 -0.60 2.99 2.11
C SER A 86 -1.26 1.94 3.00
N LEU A 87 -2.12 2.37 3.92
CA LEU A 87 -2.87 1.47 4.80
C LEU A 87 -4.06 0.76 4.13
N SER A 88 -4.26 0.96 2.82
CA SER A 88 -5.38 0.39 2.06
C SER A 88 -6.77 0.70 2.67
N VAL A 89 -6.89 1.76 3.46
CA VAL A 89 -8.17 2.22 4.00
C VAL A 89 -9.06 2.66 2.86
N ALA A 90 -8.47 3.39 1.94
CA ALA A 90 -9.14 3.93 0.78
C ALA A 90 -9.52 2.87 -0.27
N GLY A 91 -8.76 1.77 -0.40
CA GLY A 91 -9.01 0.71 -1.40
C GLY A 91 -9.92 -0.42 -0.91
N ASN A 92 -10.53 -0.29 0.29
CA ASN A 92 -11.35 -1.34 0.92
C ASN A 92 -10.63 -2.70 1.12
N GLY A 93 -9.32 -2.77 0.91
CA GLY A 93 -8.51 -3.97 1.14
C GLY A 93 -8.55 -4.40 2.60
N THR A 94 -8.38 -3.46 3.53
CA THR A 94 -8.49 -3.73 4.97
C THR A 94 -9.88 -4.18 5.39
N LEU A 95 -10.93 -3.76 4.71
CA LEU A 95 -12.31 -4.18 4.98
C LEU A 95 -12.51 -5.67 4.67
N ILE A 96 -12.05 -6.14 3.51
CA ILE A 96 -12.19 -7.55 3.14
C ILE A 96 -11.35 -8.46 4.05
N TYR A 97 -10.13 -8.05 4.40
CA TYR A 97 -9.31 -8.81 5.35
C TYR A 97 -9.87 -8.79 6.76
N GLY A 98 -10.48 -7.67 7.17
CA GLY A 98 -11.21 -7.59 8.42
C GLY A 98 -12.35 -8.61 8.53
N SER A 99 -13.04 -8.90 7.40
CA SER A 99 -14.11 -9.90 7.36
C SER A 99 -13.63 -11.36 7.49
N TYR A 100 -12.33 -11.60 7.34
CA TYR A 100 -11.71 -12.92 7.46
C TYR A 100 -11.12 -13.20 8.85
N LEU A 101 -11.07 -12.18 9.71
CA LEU A 101 -10.56 -12.35 11.07
C LEU A 101 -11.52 -13.20 11.90
N SER A 102 -10.94 -14.05 12.75
CA SER A 102 -11.72 -14.83 13.71
C SER A 102 -12.24 -13.95 14.85
N ASP A 103 -13.31 -14.39 15.52
CA ASP A 103 -13.89 -13.67 16.66
C ASP A 103 -12.94 -13.56 17.87
N ASN A 104 -11.83 -14.33 17.88
CA ASN A 104 -10.82 -14.27 18.92
C ASN A 104 -9.73 -13.20 18.66
N GLU A 105 -9.75 -12.53 17.50
CA GLU A 105 -8.73 -11.55 17.13
C GLU A 105 -9.09 -10.15 17.62
N ASP A 106 -8.12 -9.50 18.27
CA ASP A 106 -8.22 -8.09 18.67
C ASP A 106 -8.02 -7.18 17.45
N ILE A 107 -9.13 -6.75 16.81
CA ILE A 107 -9.12 -5.92 15.61
C ILE A 107 -8.34 -4.62 15.79
N PRO A 108 -8.55 -3.81 16.83
CA PRO A 108 -7.76 -2.59 17.06
C PRO A 108 -6.26 -2.84 17.26
N ALA A 109 -5.88 -3.92 17.94
CA ALA A 109 -4.48 -4.28 18.08
C ALA A 109 -3.87 -4.74 16.75
N ALA A 110 -4.63 -5.48 15.93
CA ALA A 110 -4.22 -5.88 14.58
C ALA A 110 -4.03 -4.64 13.69
N ALA A 111 -4.98 -3.70 13.70
CA ALA A 111 -4.89 -2.45 12.94
C ALA A 111 -3.67 -1.61 13.39
N GLY A 112 -3.39 -1.53 14.68
CA GLY A 112 -2.20 -0.86 15.20
C GLY A 112 -0.89 -1.49 14.72
N ARG A 113 -0.83 -2.83 14.67
CA ARG A 113 0.34 -3.54 14.11
C ARG A 113 0.50 -3.28 12.61
N VAL A 114 -0.59 -3.26 11.84
CA VAL A 114 -0.56 -2.92 10.41
C VAL A 114 0.03 -1.52 10.21
N ALA A 115 -0.47 -0.51 10.94
CA ALA A 115 0.05 0.85 10.85
C ALA A 115 1.54 0.95 11.24
N LEU A 116 1.96 0.21 12.27
CA LEU A 116 3.36 0.17 12.70
C LEU A 116 4.27 -0.43 11.62
N PHE A 117 3.92 -1.61 11.09
CA PHE A 117 4.74 -2.27 10.06
C PHE A 117 4.74 -1.52 8.74
N ASP A 118 3.63 -0.88 8.35
CA ASP A 118 3.56 0.01 7.19
C ASP A 118 4.54 1.19 7.34
N THR A 119 4.53 1.84 8.50
CA THR A 119 5.48 2.94 8.82
C THR A 119 6.93 2.47 8.80
N ILE A 120 7.23 1.30 9.37
CA ILE A 120 8.59 0.71 9.35
C ILE A 120 9.01 0.43 7.92
N ALA A 121 8.15 -0.16 7.08
CA ALA A 121 8.45 -0.45 5.68
C ALA A 121 8.72 0.84 4.88
N ALA A 122 7.92 1.88 5.08
CA ALA A 122 8.08 3.18 4.44
C ALA A 122 9.40 3.85 4.83
N LEU A 123 9.71 3.88 6.14
CA LEU A 123 10.98 4.42 6.65
C LEU A 123 12.18 3.63 6.13
N LEU A 124 12.12 2.30 6.17
CA LEU A 124 13.19 1.45 5.66
C LEU A 124 13.44 1.70 4.18
N SER A 125 12.39 1.82 3.38
CA SER A 125 12.49 2.12 1.96
C SER A 125 13.11 3.51 1.71
N ALA A 126 12.71 4.52 2.46
CA ALA A 126 13.29 5.85 2.39
C ALA A 126 14.78 5.85 2.75
N LEU A 127 15.17 5.12 3.83
CA LEU A 127 16.54 4.98 4.28
C LEU A 127 17.44 4.21 3.32
N VAL A 128 16.90 3.49 2.35
CA VAL A 128 17.65 2.83 1.27
C VAL A 128 17.69 3.71 0.03
N ILE A 129 16.55 4.17 -0.44
CA ILE A 129 16.41 4.82 -1.75
C ILE A 129 17.06 6.22 -1.75
N ILE A 130 16.73 7.06 -0.77
CA ILE A 130 17.22 8.45 -0.76
C ILE A 130 18.74 8.54 -0.58
N PRO A 131 19.37 7.80 0.36
CA PRO A 131 20.82 7.77 0.43
C PRO A 131 21.49 7.16 -0.82
N ALA A 132 20.88 6.14 -1.45
CA ALA A 132 21.39 5.61 -2.71
C ALA A 132 21.37 6.67 -3.82
N MET A 133 20.33 7.50 -3.91
CA MET A 133 20.29 8.65 -4.83
C MET A 133 21.40 9.66 -4.53
N ALA A 134 21.63 9.95 -3.25
CA ALA A 134 22.66 10.91 -2.83
C ALA A 134 24.08 10.49 -3.26
N THR A 135 24.38 9.19 -3.30
CA THR A 135 25.71 8.67 -3.70
C THR A 135 26.10 9.06 -5.12
N THR A 136 25.16 9.37 -5.98
CA THR A 136 25.41 9.76 -7.39
C THR A 136 25.19 11.25 -7.67
N GLY A 137 24.94 12.06 -6.62
CA GLY A 137 24.63 13.48 -6.76
C GLY A 137 23.28 13.76 -7.43
N ALA A 138 22.37 12.79 -7.42
CA ALA A 138 21.03 12.95 -7.99
C ALA A 138 20.17 13.91 -7.16
N GLN A 139 19.17 14.52 -7.81
CA GLN A 139 18.17 15.32 -7.10
C GLN A 139 17.33 14.41 -6.21
N LEU A 140 17.27 14.72 -4.90
CA LEU A 140 16.62 13.87 -3.89
C LEU A 140 15.08 14.04 -3.83
N ASN A 141 14.53 14.93 -4.62
CA ASN A 141 13.09 15.19 -4.72
C ASN A 141 12.40 14.43 -5.86
N GLN A 142 13.05 13.42 -6.43
CA GLN A 142 12.45 12.55 -7.43
C GLN A 142 11.46 11.58 -6.77
N GLY A 143 10.35 11.28 -7.45
CA GLY A 143 9.32 10.38 -6.95
C GLY A 143 8.56 9.65 -8.06
N GLY A 144 7.54 8.89 -7.65
CA GLY A 144 6.66 8.18 -8.56
C GLY A 144 7.26 6.92 -9.20
N PRO A 145 6.50 6.24 -10.09
CA PRO A 145 6.94 5.01 -10.76
C PRO A 145 8.22 5.17 -11.58
N GLY A 146 8.45 6.36 -12.13
CA GLY A 146 9.67 6.68 -12.89
C GLY A 146 10.94 6.58 -12.05
N LEU A 147 10.87 6.96 -10.78
CA LEU A 147 11.99 6.78 -9.86
C LEU A 147 12.41 5.30 -9.77
N MET A 148 11.45 4.42 -9.53
CA MET A 148 11.71 3.00 -9.28
C MET A 148 12.18 2.25 -10.53
N PHE A 149 11.56 2.50 -11.68
CA PHE A 149 11.76 1.65 -12.87
C PHE A 149 12.66 2.27 -13.96
N ILE A 150 12.92 3.57 -13.90
CA ILE A 150 13.79 4.25 -14.86
C ILE A 150 15.06 4.75 -14.17
N PHE A 151 14.89 5.53 -13.11
CA PHE A 151 16.01 6.19 -12.45
C PHE A 151 16.88 5.22 -11.64
N LEU A 152 16.31 4.41 -10.75
CA LEU A 152 17.07 3.49 -9.91
C LEU A 152 17.88 2.44 -10.70
N PRO A 153 17.37 1.83 -11.80
CA PRO A 153 18.19 0.96 -12.64
C PRO A 153 19.41 1.64 -13.24
N ALA A 154 19.26 2.90 -13.67
CA ALA A 154 20.40 3.68 -14.17
C ALA A 154 21.40 3.99 -13.05
N LEU A 155 20.89 4.33 -11.86
CA LEU A 155 21.68 4.59 -10.67
C LEU A 155 22.52 3.36 -10.28
N PHE A 156 21.90 2.20 -10.17
CA PHE A 156 22.59 0.97 -9.78
C PHE A 156 23.77 0.62 -10.73
N LYS A 157 23.65 0.94 -12.02
CA LYS A 157 24.74 0.73 -12.97
C LYS A 157 26.00 1.54 -12.65
N SER A 158 25.86 2.68 -11.99
CA SER A 158 27.00 3.56 -11.60
C SER A 158 27.59 3.21 -10.24
N MET A 159 26.94 2.34 -9.46
CA MET A 159 27.41 1.97 -8.12
C MET A 159 28.37 0.77 -8.16
N PRO A 160 29.38 0.71 -7.26
CA PRO A 160 30.16 -0.51 -7.06
C PRO A 160 29.26 -1.69 -6.72
N GLY A 161 29.44 -2.84 -7.37
CA GLY A 161 28.56 -4.01 -7.17
C GLY A 161 27.10 -3.80 -7.54
N GLY A 162 26.76 -2.76 -8.27
CA GLY A 162 25.41 -2.31 -8.56
C GLY A 162 24.51 -3.36 -9.23
N TYR A 163 25.11 -4.32 -9.96
CA TYR A 163 24.34 -5.45 -10.51
C TYR A 163 23.71 -6.34 -9.42
N ILE A 164 24.47 -6.65 -8.35
CA ILE A 164 23.99 -7.42 -7.21
C ILE A 164 22.93 -6.61 -6.45
N VAL A 165 23.20 -5.33 -6.22
CA VAL A 165 22.26 -4.40 -5.58
C VAL A 165 20.94 -4.34 -6.34
N ALA A 166 21.00 -4.23 -7.67
CA ALA A 166 19.80 -4.23 -8.52
C ALA A 166 18.99 -5.53 -8.38
N ILE A 167 19.64 -6.69 -8.41
CA ILE A 167 18.96 -7.98 -8.24
C ILE A 167 18.24 -8.03 -6.89
N ILE A 168 18.94 -7.73 -5.79
CA ILE A 168 18.37 -7.76 -4.44
C ILE A 168 17.19 -6.78 -4.35
N PHE A 169 17.36 -5.56 -4.85
CA PHE A 169 16.33 -4.53 -4.83
C PHE A 169 15.07 -4.97 -5.61
N PHE A 170 15.24 -5.42 -6.86
CA PHE A 170 14.08 -5.79 -7.68
C PHE A 170 13.41 -7.09 -7.24
N VAL A 171 14.13 -8.03 -6.62
CA VAL A 171 13.50 -9.18 -5.97
C VAL A 171 12.64 -8.73 -4.78
N ALA A 172 13.15 -7.82 -3.94
CA ALA A 172 12.38 -7.28 -2.83
C ALA A 172 11.14 -6.48 -3.31
N VAL A 173 11.30 -5.64 -4.33
CA VAL A 173 10.20 -4.88 -4.95
C VAL A 173 9.17 -5.83 -5.58
N PHE A 174 9.60 -6.91 -6.22
CA PHE A 174 8.70 -7.93 -6.77
C PHE A 174 7.86 -8.58 -5.66
N MET A 175 8.48 -8.94 -4.53
CA MET A 175 7.75 -9.51 -3.38
C MET A 175 6.72 -8.52 -2.82
N ALA A 176 7.09 -7.26 -2.66
CA ALA A 176 6.17 -6.22 -2.20
C ALA A 176 5.02 -5.97 -3.21
N GLY A 177 5.34 -5.87 -4.50
CA GLY A 177 4.34 -5.68 -5.55
C GLY A 177 3.37 -6.86 -5.68
N LEU A 178 3.89 -8.08 -5.58
CA LEU A 178 3.07 -9.30 -5.64
C LEU A 178 2.11 -9.39 -4.44
N SER A 179 2.56 -9.07 -3.24
CA SER A 179 1.68 -9.03 -2.06
C SER A 179 0.56 -8.00 -2.22
N SER A 180 0.88 -6.81 -2.74
CA SER A 180 -0.12 -5.77 -3.02
C SER A 180 -1.12 -6.20 -4.09
N LEU A 181 -0.66 -6.83 -5.18
CA LEU A 181 -1.52 -7.37 -6.22
C LEU A 181 -2.51 -8.41 -5.67
N ILE A 182 -2.03 -9.33 -4.85
CA ILE A 182 -2.87 -10.34 -4.20
C ILE A 182 -3.95 -9.66 -3.33
N ASN A 183 -3.57 -8.66 -2.55
CA ASN A 183 -4.48 -7.95 -1.67
C ASN A 183 -5.56 -7.18 -2.45
N LEU A 184 -5.18 -6.49 -3.51
CA LEU A 184 -6.13 -5.73 -4.33
C LEU A 184 -7.11 -6.63 -5.10
N TYR A 185 -6.70 -7.81 -5.51
CA TYR A 185 -7.58 -8.72 -6.25
C TYR A 185 -8.51 -9.52 -5.35
N GLU A 186 -8.21 -9.69 -4.07
CA GLU A 186 -9.06 -10.46 -3.16
C GLU A 186 -10.46 -9.84 -3.01
N ALA A 187 -10.55 -8.52 -2.89
CA ALA A 187 -11.84 -7.84 -2.73
C ALA A 187 -12.81 -8.08 -3.91
N PRO A 188 -12.43 -7.84 -5.18
CA PRO A 188 -13.30 -8.14 -6.32
C PRO A 188 -13.55 -9.65 -6.50
N ILE A 189 -12.61 -10.53 -6.18
CA ILE A 189 -12.82 -11.98 -6.20
C ILE A 189 -13.89 -12.37 -5.19
N ALA A 190 -13.78 -11.91 -3.95
CA ALA A 190 -14.78 -12.17 -2.91
C ALA A 190 -16.17 -11.63 -3.30
N THR A 191 -16.22 -10.43 -3.88
CA THR A 191 -17.47 -9.83 -4.37
C THR A 191 -18.12 -10.68 -5.46
N ILE A 192 -17.36 -11.19 -6.43
CA ILE A 192 -17.86 -12.08 -7.47
C ILE A 192 -18.38 -13.40 -6.87
N GLN A 193 -17.62 -13.98 -5.94
CA GLN A 193 -18.05 -15.20 -5.25
C GLN A 193 -19.41 -15.00 -4.55
N GLU A 194 -19.56 -13.90 -3.84
CA GLU A 194 -20.77 -13.60 -3.08
C GLU A 194 -21.97 -13.26 -4.00
N LYS A 195 -21.77 -12.37 -4.96
CA LYS A 195 -22.89 -11.86 -5.80
C LYS A 195 -23.30 -12.81 -6.91
N LEU A 196 -22.37 -13.51 -7.52
CA LEU A 196 -22.65 -14.44 -8.61
C LEU A 196 -22.69 -15.90 -8.16
N HIS A 197 -22.47 -16.17 -6.87
CA HIS A 197 -22.44 -17.52 -6.29
C HIS A 197 -21.48 -18.46 -7.02
N LEU A 198 -20.36 -17.92 -7.53
CA LEU A 198 -19.36 -18.66 -8.27
C LEU A 198 -18.30 -19.24 -7.33
N GLY A 199 -17.75 -20.40 -7.72
CA GLY A 199 -16.62 -20.98 -7.00
C GLY A 199 -15.35 -20.11 -7.13
N ARG A 200 -14.46 -20.20 -6.15
CA ARG A 200 -13.23 -19.39 -6.07
C ARG A 200 -12.39 -19.43 -7.34
N LYS A 201 -12.18 -20.62 -7.94
CA LYS A 201 -11.37 -20.77 -9.16
C LYS A 201 -11.96 -19.99 -10.35
N ALA A 202 -13.28 -20.04 -10.51
CA ALA A 202 -13.99 -19.32 -11.57
C ALA A 202 -13.89 -17.80 -11.35
N SER A 203 -14.10 -17.34 -10.12
CA SER A 203 -13.97 -15.93 -9.76
C SER A 203 -12.55 -15.39 -9.99
N CYS A 204 -11.53 -16.17 -9.62
CA CYS A 204 -10.14 -15.83 -9.92
C CYS A 204 -9.85 -15.75 -11.42
N ALA A 205 -10.39 -16.68 -12.22
CA ALA A 205 -10.22 -16.67 -13.67
C ALA A 205 -10.88 -15.43 -14.31
N ILE A 206 -12.08 -15.06 -13.89
CA ILE A 206 -12.77 -13.86 -14.36
C ILE A 206 -11.95 -12.61 -14.05
N ILE A 207 -11.49 -12.46 -12.80
CA ILE A 207 -10.67 -11.31 -12.41
C ILE A 207 -9.32 -11.30 -13.15
N ALA A 208 -8.71 -12.47 -13.39
CA ALA A 208 -7.46 -12.55 -14.17
C ALA A 208 -7.65 -12.01 -15.59
N VAL A 209 -8.73 -12.38 -16.27
CA VAL A 209 -9.04 -11.88 -17.62
C VAL A 209 -9.30 -10.38 -17.61
N ILE A 210 -10.13 -9.90 -16.71
CA ILE A 210 -10.43 -8.46 -16.58
C ILE A 210 -9.14 -7.68 -16.29
N ALA A 211 -8.34 -8.14 -15.32
CA ALA A 211 -7.09 -7.50 -14.95
C ALA A 211 -6.08 -7.47 -16.11
N LEU A 212 -5.97 -8.55 -16.88
CA LEU A 212 -5.10 -8.61 -18.05
C LEU A 212 -5.53 -7.60 -19.12
N VAL A 213 -6.81 -7.60 -19.47
CA VAL A 213 -7.35 -6.68 -20.49
C VAL A 213 -7.17 -5.24 -20.05
N VAL A 214 -7.60 -4.88 -18.83
CA VAL A 214 -7.47 -3.52 -18.30
C VAL A 214 -6.01 -3.10 -18.26
N SER A 215 -5.12 -3.94 -17.73
CA SER A 215 -3.71 -3.59 -17.58
C SER A 215 -2.99 -3.35 -18.91
N ILE A 216 -3.38 -4.05 -19.98
CA ILE A 216 -2.88 -3.81 -21.34
C ILE A 216 -3.42 -2.48 -21.88
N CYS A 217 -4.71 -2.20 -21.68
CA CYS A 217 -5.36 -0.99 -22.19
C CYS A 217 -4.82 0.29 -21.53
N ILE A 218 -4.46 0.25 -20.24
CA ILE A 218 -4.01 1.44 -19.49
C ILE A 218 -2.50 1.69 -19.52
N GLN A 219 -1.70 0.86 -20.19
CA GLN A 219 -0.22 0.98 -20.19
C GLN A 219 0.28 2.38 -20.54
N GLY A 220 -0.38 3.08 -21.47
CA GLY A 220 0.00 4.43 -21.88
C GLY A 220 -0.43 5.54 -20.91
N ILE A 221 -1.33 5.25 -19.98
CA ILE A 221 -1.95 6.23 -19.06
C ILE A 221 -1.86 5.82 -17.59
N VAL A 222 -0.94 4.89 -17.25
CA VAL A 222 -0.84 4.33 -15.88
C VAL A 222 -0.76 5.42 -14.81
N SER A 223 0.06 6.45 -15.00
CA SER A 223 0.21 7.54 -14.03
C SER A 223 -1.11 8.28 -13.81
N GLY A 224 -1.74 8.76 -14.89
CA GLY A 224 -3.04 9.43 -14.78
C GLY A 224 -4.16 8.53 -14.25
N TRP A 225 -4.11 7.21 -14.54
CA TRP A 225 -5.04 6.24 -13.98
C TRP A 225 -4.84 6.07 -12.46
N MET A 226 -3.59 6.00 -12.00
CA MET A 226 -3.27 5.98 -10.57
C MET A 226 -3.77 7.25 -9.86
N ASP A 227 -3.61 8.42 -10.50
CA ASP A 227 -4.11 9.68 -9.94
C ASP A 227 -5.63 9.66 -9.78
N ILE A 228 -6.37 9.17 -10.79
CA ILE A 228 -7.83 9.02 -10.69
C ILE A 228 -8.21 8.10 -9.52
N LEU A 229 -7.55 6.97 -9.37
CA LEU A 229 -7.84 6.04 -8.29
C LEU A 229 -7.52 6.63 -6.92
N SER A 230 -6.34 7.20 -6.75
CA SER A 230 -5.87 7.69 -5.45
C SER A 230 -6.55 8.99 -5.01
N ILE A 231 -6.83 9.91 -5.95
CA ILE A 231 -7.42 11.23 -5.65
C ILE A 231 -8.94 11.13 -5.44
N TYR A 232 -9.63 10.37 -6.28
CA TYR A 232 -11.11 10.38 -6.32
C TYR A 232 -11.72 9.11 -5.72
N ILE A 233 -11.35 7.94 -6.25
CA ILE A 233 -12.07 6.69 -5.95
C ILE A 233 -11.74 6.20 -4.55
N CYS A 234 -10.49 6.20 -4.17
CA CYS A 234 -10.05 5.69 -2.89
C CYS A 234 -10.59 6.50 -1.69
N PRO A 235 -10.44 7.83 -1.61
CA PRO A 235 -10.99 8.60 -0.49
C PRO A 235 -12.52 8.56 -0.43
N LEU A 236 -13.19 8.51 -1.59
CA LEU A 236 -14.64 8.32 -1.65
C LEU A 236 -15.04 6.97 -1.06
N GLY A 237 -14.36 5.89 -1.43
CA GLY A 237 -14.59 4.55 -0.90
C GLY A 237 -14.42 4.49 0.62
N ALA A 238 -13.36 5.11 1.15
CA ALA A 238 -13.12 5.20 2.59
C ALA A 238 -14.23 5.97 3.32
N GLY A 239 -14.65 7.10 2.75
CA GLY A 239 -15.73 7.91 3.30
C GLY A 239 -17.07 7.17 3.33
N LEU A 240 -17.42 6.48 2.25
CA LEU A 240 -18.66 5.69 2.16
C LEU A 240 -18.66 4.50 3.12
N ALA A 241 -17.53 3.78 3.23
CA ALA A 241 -17.38 2.71 4.21
C ALA A 241 -17.50 3.23 5.65
N GLY A 242 -16.89 4.38 5.93
CA GLY A 242 -17.02 5.05 7.22
C GLY A 242 -18.47 5.47 7.54
N ILE A 243 -19.19 6.04 6.59
CA ILE A 243 -20.61 6.36 6.77
C ILE A 243 -21.43 5.11 7.05
N MET A 244 -21.24 4.05 6.25
CA MET A 244 -21.97 2.81 6.46
C MET A 244 -21.72 2.26 7.86
N PHE A 245 -20.45 2.17 8.29
CA PHE A 245 -20.09 1.57 9.57
C PHE A 245 -20.49 2.43 10.77
N PHE A 246 -20.17 3.74 10.77
CA PHE A 246 -20.36 4.59 11.94
C PHE A 246 -21.73 5.32 11.98
N TRP A 247 -22.39 5.52 10.83
CA TRP A 247 -23.66 6.27 10.80
C TRP A 247 -24.86 5.34 10.60
N ILE A 248 -24.76 4.35 9.67
CA ILE A 248 -25.89 3.48 9.33
C ILE A 248 -25.98 2.30 10.29
N CYS A 249 -24.89 1.56 10.51
CA CYS A 249 -24.87 0.41 11.44
C CYS A 249 -25.03 0.84 12.90
N GLY A 250 -24.58 2.04 13.25
CA GLY A 250 -24.81 2.67 14.54
C GLY A 250 -23.88 2.17 15.68
N LYS A 251 -23.96 2.88 16.81
CA LYS A 251 -23.05 2.72 17.94
C LYS A 251 -22.97 1.29 18.47
N LYS A 252 -24.10 0.64 18.70
CA LYS A 252 -24.15 -0.71 19.29
C LYS A 252 -23.43 -1.74 18.43
N TYR A 253 -23.64 -1.69 17.11
CA TYR A 253 -22.98 -2.59 16.17
C TYR A 253 -21.47 -2.36 16.17
N VAL A 254 -21.04 -1.11 16.02
CA VAL A 254 -19.62 -0.74 16.02
C VAL A 254 -18.92 -1.20 17.29
N GLU A 255 -19.48 -0.89 18.46
CA GLU A 255 -18.90 -1.28 19.76
C GLU A 255 -18.83 -2.80 19.91
N THR A 256 -19.81 -3.53 19.43
CA THR A 256 -19.78 -5.00 19.44
C THR A 256 -18.62 -5.50 18.57
N GLN A 257 -18.53 -5.04 17.33
CA GLN A 257 -17.52 -5.53 16.39
C GLN A 257 -16.09 -5.19 16.83
N VAL A 258 -15.84 -3.96 17.27
CA VAL A 258 -14.48 -3.54 17.64
C VAL A 258 -14.02 -4.07 19.00
N ASN A 259 -14.93 -4.54 19.85
CA ASN A 259 -14.60 -5.13 21.15
C ASN A 259 -14.61 -6.66 21.13
N THR A 260 -15.00 -7.29 20.04
CA THR A 260 -14.88 -8.73 19.87
C THR A 260 -13.40 -9.14 19.90
N GLY A 261 -13.07 -10.22 20.59
CA GLY A 261 -11.69 -10.71 20.75
C GLY A 261 -10.79 -9.87 21.65
N ARG A 262 -11.36 -8.92 22.44
CA ARG A 262 -10.58 -8.06 23.34
C ARG A 262 -10.87 -8.32 24.81
N ASP A 263 -9.81 -8.37 25.61
CA ASP A 263 -9.93 -8.39 27.08
C ASP A 263 -10.37 -7.04 27.65
N LYS A 264 -9.89 -5.93 27.07
CA LYS A 264 -10.22 -4.57 27.49
C LYS A 264 -11.00 -3.86 26.40
N LYS A 265 -12.22 -3.44 26.72
CA LYS A 265 -13.06 -2.66 25.80
C LYS A 265 -12.40 -1.32 25.45
N LEU A 266 -12.64 -0.86 24.23
CA LEU A 266 -12.26 0.48 23.80
C LEU A 266 -13.02 1.54 24.62
N THR A 267 -12.40 2.71 24.75
CA THR A 267 -13.02 3.84 25.45
C THR A 267 -14.27 4.32 24.70
N ASP A 268 -15.24 4.85 25.44
CA ASP A 268 -16.48 5.41 24.87
C ASP A 268 -16.22 6.55 23.85
N LYS A 269 -15.02 7.12 23.87
CA LYS A 269 -14.59 8.16 22.93
C LYS A 269 -14.29 7.64 21.52
N PHE A 270 -14.05 6.33 21.36
CA PHE A 270 -13.72 5.76 20.06
C PHE A 270 -14.81 6.02 19.01
N TYR A 271 -16.05 5.66 19.32
CA TYR A 271 -17.16 5.82 18.39
C TYR A 271 -17.38 7.28 17.95
N PRO A 272 -17.48 8.27 18.86
CA PRO A 272 -17.66 9.66 18.43
C PRO A 272 -16.45 10.21 17.67
N ILE A 273 -15.22 9.82 17.98
CA ILE A 273 -14.03 10.22 17.23
C ILE A 273 -14.12 9.70 15.80
N CYS A 274 -14.41 8.41 15.62
CA CYS A 274 -14.52 7.85 14.28
C CYS A 274 -15.68 8.44 13.48
N LYS A 275 -16.82 8.66 14.14
CA LYS A 275 -18.02 9.21 13.49
C LYS A 275 -17.84 10.68 13.07
N TYR A 276 -17.32 11.53 13.95
CA TYR A 276 -17.32 12.98 13.77
C TYR A 276 -15.96 13.58 13.37
N ILE A 277 -14.89 12.81 13.43
CA ILE A 277 -13.55 13.24 13.00
C ILE A 277 -13.10 12.44 11.79
N PHE A 278 -13.01 11.10 11.87
CA PHE A 278 -12.50 10.27 10.78
C PHE A 278 -13.35 10.39 9.51
N CYS A 279 -14.68 10.24 9.60
CA CYS A 279 -15.54 10.32 8.42
C CYS A 279 -15.45 11.69 7.70
N PRO A 280 -15.55 12.85 8.40
CA PRO A 280 -15.32 14.14 7.76
C PRO A 280 -13.92 14.31 7.16
N ILE A 281 -12.87 13.77 7.80
CA ILE A 281 -11.51 13.82 7.27
C ILE A 281 -11.42 13.08 5.93
N CYS A 282 -12.08 11.95 5.75
CA CYS A 282 -12.09 11.22 4.47
C CYS A 282 -12.62 12.11 3.32
N PHE A 283 -13.70 12.83 3.56
CA PHE A 283 -14.26 13.77 2.56
C PHE A 283 -13.42 15.03 2.40
N LEU A 284 -12.81 15.51 3.47
CA LEU A 284 -11.88 16.63 3.40
C LEU A 284 -10.67 16.28 2.50
N VAL A 285 -10.08 15.09 2.69
CA VAL A 285 -8.97 14.60 1.86
C VAL A 285 -9.41 14.48 0.40
N LEU A 286 -10.62 13.97 0.14
CA LEU A 286 -11.18 13.92 -1.21
C LEU A 286 -11.28 15.30 -1.85
N ILE A 287 -11.93 16.26 -1.17
CA ILE A 287 -12.16 17.61 -1.70
C ILE A 287 -10.83 18.34 -1.94
N LEU A 288 -9.93 18.27 -0.96
CA LEU A 288 -8.65 18.95 -1.06
C LEU A 288 -7.71 18.27 -2.07
N GLY A 289 -7.76 16.95 -2.20
CA GLY A 289 -7.06 16.21 -3.25
C GLY A 289 -7.49 16.67 -4.65
N ILE A 290 -8.80 16.87 -4.85
CA ILE A 290 -9.35 17.39 -6.11
C ILE A 290 -8.85 18.83 -6.37
N VAL A 291 -8.92 19.69 -5.36
CA VAL A 291 -8.54 21.12 -5.48
C VAL A 291 -7.05 21.31 -5.72
N LEU A 292 -6.22 20.49 -5.07
CA LEU A 292 -4.76 20.58 -5.14
C LEU A 292 -4.15 19.78 -6.31
N GLY A 293 -4.97 18.98 -7.01
CA GLY A 293 -4.51 18.16 -8.14
C GLY A 293 -3.65 16.95 -7.73
N GLY A 294 -3.81 16.47 -6.51
CA GLY A 294 -3.11 15.29 -5.98
C GLY A 294 -3.25 15.18 -4.48
N ILE A 295 -2.88 14.02 -3.95
CA ILE A 295 -2.82 13.73 -2.50
C ILE A 295 -1.46 13.13 -2.08
N GLY A 296 -0.43 13.33 -2.87
CA GLY A 296 0.93 12.88 -2.64
C GLY A 296 1.53 12.07 -3.77
#